data_f0de6b4536b4735cac579d8a7e93d948
#
_entry.id   f0de6b4536b4735cac579d8a7e93d948
#
_cell.length_a   1.000
_cell.length_b   1.000
_cell.length_c   1.000
_cell.angle_alpha   90.00
_cell.angle_beta   90.00
_cell.angle_gamma   90.00
#
_symmetry.space_group_name_H-M   'P 1'
#
loop_
_entity.id
_entity.type
_entity.pdbx_description
1 polymer ?
#
loop_
_entity_poly.entity_id
_entity_poly.type
_entity_poly.pdbx_seq_one_letter_code
_entity_poly.pdbx_strand_id
1 'polypeptide(L)'
;MKLIQTKRFKRDYKKLPPQIQKRTDEKLRYLASDITHPSLRIQKVKKYKEILEGSITMSYRFLFQITPEGYTLLRVGKHDILEKL
;
A
#
# COMPACT_ATOMS: atom_id res chain seq x y z
N MET A 1 4.50 -10.04 9.67
CA MET A 1 4.62 -8.63 10.10
C MET A 1 3.25 -7.99 10.22
N LYS A 2 3.03 -7.24 11.28
CA LYS A 2 1.74 -6.61 11.52
C LYS A 2 1.46 -5.49 10.53
N LEU A 3 0.22 -5.40 10.05
CA LEU A 3 -0.23 -4.30 9.20
C LEU A 3 -1.09 -3.34 10.03
N ILE A 4 -0.75 -2.06 9.96
CA ILE A 4 -1.46 -1.02 10.70
C ILE A 4 -2.12 -0.08 9.70
N GLN A 5 -3.45 -0.01 9.72
CA GLN A 5 -4.19 0.83 8.79
C GLN A 5 -4.45 2.21 9.40
N THR A 6 -3.99 3.26 8.72
CA THR A 6 -4.32 4.62 9.13
C THR A 6 -5.76 4.95 8.74
N LYS A 7 -6.32 6.00 9.30
CA LYS A 7 -7.66 6.45 8.94
C LYS A 7 -7.77 6.82 7.46
N ARG A 8 -6.73 7.44 6.92
CA ARG A 8 -6.71 7.80 5.49
C ARG A 8 -6.71 6.56 4.61
N PHE A 9 -5.94 5.55 4.97
CA PHE A 9 -5.94 4.29 4.23
C PHE A 9 -7.32 3.66 4.21
N LYS A 10 -7.99 3.63 5.36
CA LYS A 10 -9.33 3.05 5.46
C LYS A 10 -10.34 3.80 4.59
N ARG A 11 -10.26 5.13 4.55
CA ARG A 11 -11.13 5.94 3.68
C ARG A 11 -10.86 5.66 2.21
N ASP A 12 -9.58 5.60 1.84
CA ASP A 12 -9.20 5.30 0.47
C ASP A 12 -9.72 3.93 0.05
N TYR A 13 -9.54 2.94 0.93
CA TYR A 13 -9.96 1.57 0.66
C TYR A 13 -11.46 1.48 0.36
N LYS A 14 -12.26 2.18 1.14
CA LYS A 14 -13.72 2.18 0.93
C LYS A 14 -14.13 2.72 -0.42
N LYS A 15 -13.33 3.59 -1.01
CA LYS A 15 -13.61 4.18 -2.32
C LYS A 15 -13.16 3.31 -3.49
N LEU A 16 -12.43 2.25 -3.22
CA LEU A 16 -11.94 1.38 -4.28
C LEU A 16 -13.08 0.54 -4.87
N PRO A 17 -13.07 0.29 -6.19
CA PRO A 17 -13.99 -0.69 -6.77
C PRO A 17 -13.86 -2.05 -6.08
N PRO A 18 -14.93 -2.83 -5.98
CA PRO A 18 -14.86 -4.13 -5.29
C PRO A 18 -13.75 -5.05 -5.78
N GLN A 19 -13.50 -5.08 -7.07
CA GLN A 19 -12.45 -5.90 -7.67
C GLN A 19 -11.07 -5.47 -7.19
N ILE A 20 -10.88 -4.17 -7.02
CA ILE A 20 -9.60 -3.62 -6.57
C ILE A 20 -9.44 -3.85 -5.08
N GLN A 21 -10.52 -3.78 -4.30
CA GLN A 21 -10.47 -4.12 -2.88
C GLN A 21 -9.98 -5.56 -2.70
N LYS A 22 -10.50 -6.46 -3.50
CA LYS A 22 -10.13 -7.87 -3.45
C LYS A 22 -8.64 -8.07 -3.75
N ARG A 23 -8.16 -7.39 -4.79
CA ARG A 23 -6.75 -7.42 -5.16
C ARG A 23 -5.87 -6.81 -4.08
N THR A 24 -6.34 -5.72 -3.47
CA THR A 24 -5.63 -5.07 -2.38
C THR A 24 -5.47 -6.02 -1.20
N ASP A 25 -6.56 -6.71 -0.82
CA ASP A 25 -6.50 -7.68 0.27
C ASP A 25 -5.46 -8.77 0.01
N GLU A 26 -5.40 -9.26 -1.22
CA GLU A 26 -4.42 -10.27 -1.61
C GLU A 26 -3.00 -9.75 -1.50
N LYS A 27 -2.75 -8.55 -2.02
CA LYS A 27 -1.41 -7.95 -1.95
C LYS A 27 -0.99 -7.67 -0.52
N LEU A 28 -1.91 -7.24 0.32
CA LEU A 28 -1.59 -7.00 1.72
C LEU A 28 -1.27 -8.29 2.47
N ARG A 29 -1.90 -9.40 2.11
CA ARG A 29 -1.52 -10.71 2.68
C ARG A 29 -0.08 -11.07 2.29
N TYR A 30 0.30 -10.85 1.04
CA TYR A 30 1.68 -11.06 0.61
C TYR A 30 2.63 -10.16 1.39
N LEU A 31 2.28 -8.88 1.53
CA LEU A 31 3.12 -7.93 2.26
C LEU A 31 3.37 -8.40 3.69
N ALA A 32 2.32 -8.86 4.36
CA ALA A 32 2.43 -9.31 5.75
C ALA A 32 3.30 -10.55 5.89
N SER A 33 3.29 -11.44 4.90
CA SER A 33 4.03 -12.70 4.98
C SER A 33 5.41 -12.62 4.34
N ASP A 34 5.59 -11.84 3.27
CA ASP A 34 6.87 -11.77 2.56
C ASP A 34 6.95 -10.49 1.73
N ILE A 35 7.60 -9.47 2.28
CA ILE A 35 7.76 -8.19 1.60
C ILE A 35 8.51 -8.31 0.28
N THR A 36 9.27 -9.39 0.09
CA THR A 36 10.03 -9.59 -1.14
C THR A 36 9.22 -10.27 -2.24
N HIS A 37 7.93 -10.57 -1.98
CA HIS A 37 7.08 -11.20 -2.99
C HIS A 37 7.10 -10.38 -4.29
N PRO A 38 7.45 -10.99 -5.43
CA PRO A 38 7.69 -10.23 -6.68
C PRO A 38 6.47 -9.44 -7.17
N SER A 39 5.26 -9.93 -6.91
CA SER A 39 4.05 -9.24 -7.39
C SER A 39 3.80 -7.91 -6.69
N LEU A 40 4.45 -7.67 -5.56
CA LEU A 40 4.30 -6.41 -4.82
C LEU A 40 5.03 -5.27 -5.48
N ARG A 41 6.13 -5.55 -6.17
CA ARG A 41 6.98 -4.54 -6.84
C ARG A 41 7.29 -3.35 -5.92
N ILE A 42 7.75 -3.66 -4.72
CA ILE A 42 8.05 -2.65 -3.72
C ILE A 42 9.19 -1.76 -4.19
N GLN A 43 9.01 -0.44 -4.08
CA GLN A 43 10.07 0.50 -4.39
C GLN A 43 9.95 1.74 -3.52
N LYS A 44 11.07 2.46 -3.40
CA LYS A 44 11.10 3.69 -2.61
C LYS A 44 10.43 4.82 -3.37
N VAL A 45 9.72 5.67 -2.65
CA VAL A 45 9.13 6.88 -3.23
C VAL A 45 10.17 7.99 -3.18
N LYS A 46 10.53 8.53 -4.33
CA LYS A 46 11.57 9.55 -4.41
C LYS A 46 11.24 10.82 -3.64
N LYS A 47 9.98 11.21 -3.66
CA LYS A 47 9.53 12.46 -3.06
C LYS A 47 9.49 12.42 -1.53
N TYR A 48 9.26 11.25 -0.96
CA TYR A 48 9.12 11.09 0.49
C TYR A 48 10.09 10.03 1.00
N LYS A 49 11.05 10.45 1.79
CA LYS A 49 12.16 9.64 2.22
C LYS A 49 11.68 8.44 3.01
N GLU A 50 11.18 7.90 3.55
CA GLU A 50 10.84 6.71 4.33
C GLU A 50 9.55 6.05 3.88
N ILE A 51 9.02 6.47 2.74
CA ILE A 51 7.78 5.90 2.24
C ILE A 51 8.08 4.93 1.12
N LEU A 52 7.41 3.77 1.17
CA LEU A 52 7.52 2.73 0.17
C LEU A 52 6.20 2.61 -0.59
N GLU A 53 6.32 2.20 -1.84
CA GLU A 53 5.17 1.99 -2.70
C GLU A 53 5.09 0.52 -3.08
N GLY A 54 3.87 -0.02 -3.01
CA GLY A 54 3.61 -1.36 -3.53
C GLY A 54 2.55 -1.32 -4.62
N SER A 55 2.58 -2.31 -5.51
CA SER A 55 1.66 -2.39 -6.63
C SER A 55 0.46 -3.26 -6.30
N ILE A 56 -0.73 -2.80 -6.67
CA ILE A 56 -1.96 -3.61 -6.61
C ILE A 56 -2.27 -4.09 -8.02
N THR A 57 -2.39 -3.15 -8.96
CA THR A 57 -2.48 -3.39 -10.40
C THR A 57 -1.60 -2.35 -11.07
N MET A 58 -1.60 -2.29 -12.38
CA MET A 58 -0.84 -1.25 -13.09
C MET A 58 -1.29 0.15 -12.72
N SER A 59 -2.58 0.33 -12.44
CA SER A 59 -3.14 1.65 -12.14
C SER A 59 -3.25 1.96 -10.66
N TYR A 60 -3.25 0.95 -9.80
CA TYR A 60 -3.47 1.14 -8.37
C TYR A 60 -2.24 0.79 -7.58
N ARG A 61 -1.93 1.62 -6.58
CA ARG A 61 -0.77 1.48 -5.72
C ARG A 61 -1.16 1.69 -4.26
N PHE A 62 -0.33 1.20 -3.36
CA PHE A 62 -0.48 1.54 -1.94
C PHE A 62 0.84 2.08 -1.42
N LEU A 63 0.75 2.96 -0.43
CA LEU A 63 1.91 3.56 0.22
C LEU A 63 1.97 3.09 1.66
N PHE A 64 3.15 2.75 2.11
CA PHE A 64 3.33 2.31 3.48
C PHE A 64 4.70 2.71 4.00
N GLN A 65 4.86 2.57 5.30
CA GLN A 65 6.09 2.92 5.99
C GLN A 65 6.42 1.79 6.95
N ILE A 66 7.70 1.47 7.06
CA ILE A 66 8.14 0.48 8.04
C ILE A 66 8.35 1.20 9.36
N THR A 67 7.64 0.79 10.39
CA THR A 67 7.70 1.39 11.72
C THR A 67 8.04 0.30 12.73
N PRO A 68 8.41 0.68 13.97
CA PRO A 68 8.69 -0.33 15.00
C PRO A 68 7.53 -1.29 15.25
N GLU A 69 6.31 -0.88 14.97
CA GLU A 69 5.13 -1.71 15.20
C GLU A 69 4.81 -2.63 14.03
N GLY A 70 5.35 -2.37 12.85
CA GLY A 70 5.08 -3.16 11.66
C GLY A 70 5.07 -2.31 10.39
N TYR A 71 4.18 -2.64 9.46
CA TYR A 71 4.01 -1.86 8.24
C TYR A 71 2.77 -0.97 8.40
N THR A 72 2.98 0.33 8.44
CA THR A 72 1.91 1.31 8.58
C THR A 72 1.41 1.70 7.19
N LEU A 73 0.17 1.35 6.89
CA LEU A 73 -0.44 1.61 5.59
C LEU A 73 -0.96 3.04 5.55
N LEU A 74 -0.46 3.84 4.61
CA LEU A 74 -0.72 5.28 4.57
C LEU A 74 -1.80 5.67 3.57
N ARG A 75 -1.73 5.15 2.36
CA ARG A 75 -2.67 5.47 1.29
C ARG A 75 -2.85 4.28 0.37
N VAL A 76 -3.99 4.25 -0.31
CA VAL A 76 -4.22 3.30 -1.41
C VAL A 76 -5.12 3.98 -2.45
N GLY A 77 -4.80 3.80 -3.71
CA GLY A 77 -5.57 4.41 -4.80
C GLY A 77 -4.79 4.36 -6.10
N LYS A 78 -5.17 5.21 -7.04
CA LYS A 78 -4.45 5.30 -8.31
C LYS A 78 -3.07 5.90 -8.05
N HIS A 79 -2.16 5.71 -9.00
CA HIS A 79 -0.76 6.10 -8.80
C HIS A 79 -0.57 7.59 -8.50
N ASP A 80 -1.55 8.45 -8.78
CA ASP A 80 -1.48 9.86 -8.47
C ASP A 80 -1.54 10.16 -6.96
N ILE A 81 -1.86 9.17 -6.13
CA ILE A 81 -1.85 9.35 -4.67
C ILE A 81 -0.47 9.78 -4.16
N LEU A 82 0.59 9.47 -4.92
CA LEU A 82 1.94 9.90 -4.58
C LEU A 82 2.07 11.40 -4.47
N GLU A 83 1.24 12.12 -5.20
CA GLU A 83 1.26 13.59 -5.21
C GLU A 83 0.51 14.19 -4.02
N LYS A 84 -0.34 13.42 -3.37
CA LYS A 84 -1.27 13.92 -2.36
C LYS A 84 -1.07 13.33 -0.97
N LEU A 85 0.10 12.89 -0.70
CA LEU A 85 0.39 12.29 0.60
C LEU A 85 0.53 13.36 1.74
#